data_7f8bc696f5143c64a6d2d54dcbe734ab
#
_entry.id   7f8bc696f5143c64a6d2d54dcbe734ab
#
_cell.length_a   1.000
_cell.length_b   1.000
_cell.length_c   1.000
_cell.angle_alpha   90.00
_cell.angle_beta   90.00
_cell.angle_gamma   90.00
#
_symmetry.space_group_name_H-M   'P 1'
#
loop_
_entity.id
_entity.type
_entity.pdbx_description
1 polymer ?
#
loop_
_entity_poly.entity_id
_entity_poly.type
_entity_poly.pdbx_seq_one_letter_code
_entity_poly.pdbx_strand_id
1 'polypeptide(L)'
;MSNTVFNTDFQMPFHTLNDKNRMRNTVFYGRVSTEHEAQISALENQMQWYDDQAKFHPNWIVLDKYIDEGITGTQAKKRPAFLQMIKDAKEGKFDLIVTREVCRFARNTVDTLVTTRELKNLGIEVYFVEDNIWTMDGDGELRLTIMATLAQEESRKVSERVKAGQHISRNNGVIYGNGNILGYDRVGEKYVINEQQAETVRMIF
;
A
#
# COMPACT_ATOMS: atom_id res chain seq x y z
N MET A 1 16.22 57.75 -10.54
CA MET A 1 15.99 56.78 -9.46
C MET A 1 14.69 56.06 -9.77
N SER A 2 14.81 54.91 -10.40
CA SER A 2 13.64 54.08 -10.82
C SER A 2 13.42 52.98 -9.81
N ASN A 3 12.30 53.08 -9.08
CA ASN A 3 11.84 52.02 -8.18
C ASN A 3 11.22 50.89 -8.99
N THR A 4 11.92 49.79 -9.06
CA THR A 4 11.37 48.54 -9.56
C THR A 4 10.59 47.87 -8.42
N VAL A 5 9.27 47.95 -8.48
CA VAL A 5 8.38 47.23 -7.56
C VAL A 5 8.33 45.76 -8.05
N PHE A 6 8.93 44.87 -7.30
CA PHE A 6 8.70 43.43 -7.46
C PHE A 6 7.31 43.09 -6.91
N ASN A 7 6.40 42.75 -7.82
CA ASN A 7 5.06 42.29 -7.48
C ASN A 7 5.18 40.82 -7.12
N THR A 8 5.16 40.47 -5.82
CA THR A 8 5.31 39.12 -5.25
C THR A 8 3.98 38.50 -4.82
N ASP A 9 2.91 38.73 -5.59
CA ASP A 9 1.60 38.15 -5.26
C ASP A 9 1.08 37.27 -6.41
N PHE A 10 1.79 36.18 -6.69
CA PHE A 10 1.17 35.07 -7.41
C PHE A 10 0.62 34.04 -6.39
N GLN A 11 -0.33 34.48 -5.56
CA GLN A 11 -1.21 33.56 -4.84
C GLN A 11 -2.21 33.01 -5.84
N MET A 12 -1.98 31.77 -6.29
CA MET A 12 -3.04 31.00 -6.98
C MET A 12 -4.26 30.93 -6.07
N PRO A 13 -5.43 31.39 -6.51
CA PRO A 13 -6.63 31.35 -5.66
C PRO A 13 -6.93 29.86 -5.36
N PHE A 14 -7.12 29.55 -4.08
CA PHE A 14 -7.44 28.21 -3.56
C PHE A 14 -8.62 27.52 -4.28
N HIS A 15 -9.48 28.27 -4.94
CA HIS A 15 -10.62 27.79 -5.74
C HIS A 15 -10.22 27.02 -7.00
N THR A 16 -9.01 27.17 -7.52
CA THR A 16 -8.56 26.48 -8.74
C THR A 16 -8.03 25.07 -8.49
N LEU A 17 -7.68 24.72 -7.25
CA LEU A 17 -7.16 23.40 -6.90
C LEU A 17 -8.25 22.30 -6.90
N ASN A 18 -9.52 22.65 -6.60
CA ASN A 18 -10.63 21.69 -6.55
C ASN A 18 -11.42 21.56 -7.86
N ASP A 19 -11.02 22.26 -8.93
CA ASP A 19 -11.68 22.08 -10.22
C ASP A 19 -11.29 20.76 -10.87
N LYS A 20 -12.19 19.78 -10.84
CA LYS A 20 -12.00 18.46 -11.45
C LYS A 20 -11.84 18.50 -12.98
N ASN A 21 -12.25 19.60 -13.63
CA ASN A 21 -12.17 19.78 -15.09
C ASN A 21 -10.87 20.44 -15.54
N ARG A 22 -10.00 20.89 -14.63
CA ARG A 22 -8.71 21.45 -15.02
C ARG A 22 -7.83 20.39 -15.69
N MET A 23 -6.96 20.80 -16.60
CA MET A 23 -5.93 19.92 -17.18
C MET A 23 -4.97 19.46 -16.08
N ARG A 24 -4.63 18.16 -16.08
CA ARG A 24 -3.69 17.58 -15.13
C ARG A 24 -2.68 16.69 -15.85
N ASN A 25 -1.42 16.89 -15.52
CA ASN A 25 -0.38 15.92 -15.83
C ASN A 25 -0.59 14.70 -14.94
N THR A 26 -1.00 13.59 -15.55
CA THR A 26 -1.51 12.42 -14.85
C THR A 26 -0.59 11.22 -15.01
N VAL A 27 -0.40 10.47 -13.95
CA VAL A 27 0.26 9.17 -13.98
C VAL A 27 -0.65 8.11 -13.40
N PHE A 28 -0.52 6.88 -13.90
CA PHE A 28 -1.21 5.73 -13.34
C PHE A 28 -0.28 4.92 -12.44
N TYR A 29 -0.84 4.42 -11.34
CA TYR A 29 -0.13 3.48 -10.49
C TYR A 29 -0.93 2.19 -10.31
N GLY A 30 -0.23 1.07 -10.40
CA GLY A 30 -0.84 -0.24 -10.17
C GLY A 30 0.13 -1.30 -9.69
N ARG A 31 -0.47 -2.39 -9.18
CA ARG A 31 0.27 -3.58 -8.73
C ARG A 31 -0.40 -4.85 -9.25
N VAL A 32 0.38 -5.71 -9.89
CA VAL A 32 -0.06 -6.99 -10.45
C VAL A 32 0.52 -8.14 -9.62
N SER A 33 -0.28 -9.17 -9.32
CA SER A 33 0.15 -10.37 -8.58
C SER A 33 0.86 -11.39 -9.47
N THR A 34 1.69 -12.29 -8.88
CA THR A 34 2.71 -13.14 -9.52
C THR A 34 2.27 -14.55 -9.86
N GLU A 35 1.13 -14.84 -10.42
CA GLU A 35 0.87 -16.21 -10.91
C GLU A 35 1.09 -16.24 -12.43
N HIS A 36 2.06 -17.05 -12.89
CA HIS A 36 2.74 -16.94 -14.20
C HIS A 36 1.88 -16.75 -15.45
N GLU A 37 0.79 -17.48 -15.64
CA GLU A 37 -0.07 -17.30 -16.82
C GLU A 37 -1.17 -16.26 -16.59
N ALA A 38 -1.67 -16.14 -15.38
CA ALA A 38 -2.64 -15.12 -14.97
C ALA A 38 -2.02 -13.70 -14.92
N GLN A 39 -0.70 -13.59 -14.86
CA GLN A 39 0.01 -12.31 -14.75
C GLN A 39 -0.04 -11.51 -16.07
N ILE A 40 0.18 -12.15 -17.21
CA ILE A 40 0.17 -11.48 -18.52
C ILE A 40 -1.23 -10.92 -18.78
N SER A 41 -2.28 -11.74 -18.61
CA SER A 41 -3.66 -11.29 -18.78
C SER A 41 -4.09 -10.23 -17.76
N ALA A 42 -3.60 -10.30 -16.52
CA ALA A 42 -3.86 -9.30 -15.49
C ALA A 42 -3.18 -7.95 -15.82
N LEU A 43 -1.96 -7.98 -16.35
CA LEU A 43 -1.25 -6.78 -16.80
C LEU A 43 -1.95 -6.14 -18.01
N GLU A 44 -2.32 -6.94 -19.01
CA GLU A 44 -3.08 -6.48 -20.18
C GLU A 44 -4.41 -5.84 -19.79
N ASN A 45 -5.18 -6.49 -18.92
CA ASN A 45 -6.43 -5.96 -18.38
C ASN A 45 -6.22 -4.65 -17.60
N GLN A 46 -5.12 -4.54 -16.85
CA GLN A 46 -4.80 -3.32 -16.15
C GLN A 46 -4.40 -2.19 -17.09
N MET A 47 -3.62 -2.49 -18.14
CA MET A 47 -3.28 -1.50 -19.18
C MET A 47 -4.52 -1.03 -19.92
N GLN A 48 -5.39 -1.93 -20.33
CA GLN A 48 -6.66 -1.60 -20.96
C GLN A 48 -7.52 -0.70 -20.06
N TRP A 49 -7.59 -1.02 -18.77
CA TRP A 49 -8.33 -0.21 -17.81
C TRP A 49 -7.78 1.22 -17.71
N TYR A 50 -6.44 1.40 -17.70
CA TYR A 50 -5.84 2.74 -17.71
C TYR A 50 -6.20 3.53 -18.97
N ASP A 51 -6.15 2.88 -20.14
CA ASP A 51 -6.47 3.51 -21.42
C ASP A 51 -7.95 3.89 -21.48
N ASP A 52 -8.83 3.09 -20.91
CA ASP A 52 -10.25 3.41 -20.81
C ASP A 52 -10.50 4.58 -19.83
N GLN A 53 -9.85 4.59 -18.67
CA GLN A 53 -9.92 5.75 -17.75
C GLN A 53 -9.44 7.04 -18.42
N ALA A 54 -8.36 7.00 -19.17
CA ALA A 54 -7.85 8.15 -19.90
C ALA A 54 -8.86 8.67 -20.96
N LYS A 55 -9.57 7.78 -21.64
CA LYS A 55 -10.62 8.17 -22.61
C LYS A 55 -11.81 8.88 -21.95
N PHE A 56 -12.20 8.44 -20.73
CA PHE A 56 -13.30 9.06 -19.99
C PHE A 56 -12.95 10.42 -19.39
N HIS A 57 -11.66 10.75 -19.30
CA HIS A 57 -11.17 11.98 -18.70
C HIS A 57 -10.28 12.78 -19.67
N PRO A 58 -10.86 13.50 -20.64
CA PRO A 58 -10.09 14.21 -21.67
C PRO A 58 -9.21 15.33 -21.13
N ASN A 59 -9.41 15.73 -19.90
CA ASN A 59 -8.59 16.71 -19.16
C ASN A 59 -7.34 16.08 -18.49
N TRP A 60 -7.11 14.76 -18.64
CA TRP A 60 -5.92 14.10 -18.14
C TRP A 60 -4.87 13.98 -19.24
N ILE A 61 -3.71 14.57 -19.04
CA ILE A 61 -2.54 14.39 -19.89
C ILE A 61 -1.74 13.24 -19.29
N VAL A 62 -1.90 12.04 -19.82
CA VAL A 62 -1.23 10.84 -19.32
C VAL A 62 0.25 10.90 -19.68
N LEU A 63 1.12 10.96 -18.69
CA LEU A 63 2.56 11.05 -18.87
C LEU A 63 3.24 9.68 -18.75
N ASP A 64 2.84 8.87 -17.75
CA ASP A 64 3.51 7.60 -17.44
C ASP A 64 2.59 6.62 -16.68
N LYS A 65 3.02 5.36 -16.61
CA LYS A 65 2.35 4.27 -15.88
C LYS A 65 3.39 3.55 -15.02
N TYR A 66 3.26 3.69 -13.71
CA TYR A 66 4.12 3.02 -12.72
C TYR A 66 3.49 1.69 -12.30
N ILE A 67 4.15 0.57 -12.58
CA ILE A 67 3.60 -0.75 -12.30
C ILE A 67 4.60 -1.57 -11.52
N ASP A 68 4.18 -2.00 -10.32
CA ASP A 68 4.91 -2.99 -9.54
C ASP A 68 4.39 -4.39 -9.89
N GLU A 69 5.24 -5.17 -10.56
CA GLU A 69 4.92 -6.54 -10.94
C GLU A 69 5.37 -7.53 -9.88
N GLY A 70 4.55 -8.55 -9.69
CA GLY A 70 4.88 -9.85 -9.19
C GLY A 70 5.82 -9.96 -8.01
N ILE A 71 5.48 -9.40 -6.87
CA ILE A 71 6.32 -9.52 -5.69
C ILE A 71 5.80 -10.63 -4.79
N THR A 72 6.48 -11.79 -4.76
CA THR A 72 6.24 -12.85 -3.76
C THR A 72 6.50 -12.35 -2.34
N GLY A 73 5.86 -12.95 -1.33
CA GLY A 73 5.79 -12.44 0.05
C GLY A 73 7.10 -11.98 0.70
N THR A 74 8.25 -12.55 0.32
CA THR A 74 9.59 -12.15 0.82
C THR A 74 10.16 -10.93 0.10
N GLN A 75 9.75 -10.64 -1.13
CA GLN A 75 10.17 -9.49 -1.93
C GLN A 75 9.16 -8.32 -1.86
N ALA A 76 8.04 -8.50 -1.16
CA ALA A 76 7.00 -7.46 -0.98
C ALA A 76 7.53 -6.13 -0.38
N LYS A 77 8.77 -6.14 0.13
CA LYS A 77 9.46 -4.92 0.62
C LYS A 77 9.99 -4.02 -0.50
N LYS A 78 10.12 -4.51 -1.74
CA LYS A 78 10.65 -3.73 -2.87
C LYS A 78 9.50 -3.38 -3.81
N ARG A 79 9.07 -2.14 -3.79
CA ARG A 79 8.10 -1.56 -4.73
C ARG A 79 8.83 -0.48 -5.54
N PRO A 80 9.68 -0.87 -6.49
CA PRO A 80 10.55 0.08 -7.19
C PRO A 80 9.77 1.12 -7.97
N ALA A 81 8.66 0.72 -8.62
CA ALA A 81 7.82 1.64 -9.37
C ALA A 81 7.11 2.63 -8.45
N PHE A 82 6.59 2.18 -7.30
CA PHE A 82 6.01 3.09 -6.29
C PHE A 82 7.04 4.08 -5.76
N LEU A 83 8.23 3.60 -5.39
CA LEU A 83 9.28 4.47 -4.86
C LEU A 83 9.75 5.48 -5.91
N GLN A 84 9.86 5.07 -7.17
CA GLN A 84 10.19 5.99 -8.27
C GLN A 84 9.07 7.02 -8.47
N MET A 85 7.80 6.61 -8.47
CA MET A 85 6.66 7.52 -8.55
C MET A 85 6.68 8.58 -7.44
N ILE A 86 6.94 8.18 -6.18
CA ILE A 86 7.03 9.14 -5.06
C ILE A 86 8.22 10.10 -5.23
N LYS A 87 9.34 9.63 -5.77
CA LYS A 87 10.49 10.50 -6.10
C LYS A 87 10.10 11.53 -7.16
N ASP A 88 9.49 11.09 -8.25
CA ASP A 88 9.08 11.95 -9.36
C ASP A 88 7.97 12.94 -8.93
N ALA A 89 7.09 12.54 -8.01
CA ALA A 89 6.13 13.43 -7.36
C ALA A 89 6.83 14.58 -6.60
N LYS A 90 7.88 14.26 -5.82
CA LYS A 90 8.68 15.27 -5.12
C LYS A 90 9.43 16.22 -6.06
N GLU A 91 9.73 15.78 -7.27
CA GLU A 91 10.33 16.58 -8.33
C GLU A 91 9.27 17.40 -9.11
N GLY A 92 7.98 17.25 -8.81
CA GLY A 92 6.88 18.01 -9.44
C GLY A 92 6.62 17.62 -10.90
N LYS A 93 6.89 16.37 -11.29
CA LYS A 93 6.75 15.92 -12.69
C LYS A 93 5.29 15.78 -13.14
N PHE A 94 4.36 15.63 -12.22
CA PHE A 94 2.93 15.42 -12.48
C PHE A 94 2.07 15.99 -11.35
N ASP A 95 0.77 16.12 -11.60
CA ASP A 95 -0.20 16.72 -10.68
C ASP A 95 -1.14 15.70 -10.05
N LEU A 96 -1.37 14.57 -10.74
CA LEU A 96 -2.38 13.59 -10.38
C LEU A 96 -1.83 12.18 -10.50
N ILE A 97 -2.06 11.38 -9.46
CA ILE A 97 -1.88 9.94 -9.47
C ILE A 97 -3.26 9.28 -9.53
N VAL A 98 -3.48 8.43 -10.51
CA VAL A 98 -4.71 7.62 -10.63
C VAL A 98 -4.38 6.17 -10.32
N THR A 99 -5.12 5.59 -9.40
CA THR A 99 -5.00 4.19 -9.01
C THR A 99 -6.37 3.56 -8.84
N ARG A 100 -6.44 2.25 -8.88
CA ARG A 100 -7.70 1.53 -8.85
C ARG A 100 -8.36 1.60 -7.48
N GLU A 101 -7.65 1.11 -6.45
CA GLU A 101 -8.17 0.91 -5.10
C GLU A 101 -7.19 1.41 -4.03
N VAL A 102 -7.73 1.86 -2.90
CA VAL A 102 -6.95 2.28 -1.72
C VAL A 102 -6.04 1.16 -1.21
N CYS A 103 -6.53 -0.08 -1.18
CA CYS A 103 -5.78 -1.23 -0.68
C CYS A 103 -4.61 -1.67 -1.58
N ARG A 104 -4.55 -1.18 -2.82
CA ARG A 104 -3.47 -1.46 -3.78
C ARG A 104 -2.40 -0.38 -3.80
N PHE A 105 -2.70 0.81 -3.26
CA PHE A 105 -1.81 1.96 -3.33
C PHE A 105 -0.59 1.81 -2.42
N ALA A 106 -0.78 1.55 -1.13
CA ALA A 106 0.33 1.32 -0.20
C ALA A 106 0.32 -0.10 0.38
N ARG A 107 1.10 -0.36 1.43
CA ARG A 107 1.19 -1.69 2.07
C ARG A 107 -0.07 -2.02 2.86
N ASN A 108 -0.65 -1.00 3.44
CA ASN A 108 -1.89 -1.05 4.20
C ASN A 108 -2.58 0.32 4.13
N THR A 109 -3.79 0.41 4.61
CA THR A 109 -4.61 1.62 4.53
C THR A 109 -4.04 2.78 5.35
N VAL A 110 -3.32 2.49 6.45
CA VAL A 110 -2.65 3.53 7.26
C VAL A 110 -1.50 4.16 6.48
N ASP A 111 -0.64 3.34 5.85
CA ASP A 111 0.44 3.82 4.99
C ASP A 111 -0.12 4.62 3.80
N THR A 112 -1.28 4.20 3.25
CA THR A 112 -1.96 4.96 2.19
C THR A 112 -2.36 6.35 2.69
N LEU A 113 -2.96 6.46 3.87
CA LEU A 113 -3.36 7.75 4.44
C LEU A 113 -2.15 8.66 4.68
N VAL A 114 -1.05 8.13 5.23
CA VAL A 114 0.18 8.92 5.45
C VAL A 114 0.75 9.41 4.13
N THR A 115 0.91 8.50 3.16
CA THR A 115 1.47 8.86 1.85
C THR A 115 0.61 9.87 1.09
N THR A 116 -0.72 9.73 1.13
CA THR A 116 -1.62 10.69 0.46
C THR A 116 -1.58 12.06 1.11
N ARG A 117 -1.40 12.16 2.43
CA ARG A 117 -1.17 13.45 3.12
C ARG A 117 0.14 14.10 2.69
N GLU A 118 1.22 13.32 2.58
CA GLU A 118 2.50 13.84 2.09
C GLU A 118 2.37 14.36 0.65
N LEU A 119 1.71 13.60 -0.24
CA LEU A 119 1.47 14.01 -1.63
C LEU A 119 0.60 15.27 -1.70
N LYS A 120 -0.46 15.34 -0.90
CA LYS A 120 -1.33 16.52 -0.82
C LYS A 120 -0.56 17.78 -0.40
N ASN A 121 0.38 17.66 0.54
CA ASN A 121 1.24 18.77 0.96
C ASN A 121 2.20 19.23 -0.17
N LEU A 122 2.49 18.37 -1.14
CA LEU A 122 3.26 18.70 -2.35
C LEU A 122 2.35 19.23 -3.49
N GLY A 123 1.05 19.33 -3.28
CA GLY A 123 0.07 19.72 -4.30
C GLY A 123 -0.29 18.59 -5.28
N ILE A 124 0.10 17.36 -5.00
CA ILE A 124 -0.19 16.19 -5.82
C ILE A 124 -1.52 15.56 -5.37
N GLU A 125 -2.42 15.37 -6.33
CA GLU A 125 -3.70 14.74 -6.11
C GLU A 125 -3.58 13.20 -6.26
N VAL A 126 -4.42 12.45 -5.51
CA VAL A 126 -4.56 11.01 -5.71
C VAL A 126 -6.04 10.69 -5.89
N TYR A 127 -6.36 9.95 -6.94
CA TYR A 127 -7.71 9.50 -7.23
C TYR A 127 -7.79 7.96 -7.21
N PHE A 128 -8.59 7.43 -6.30
CA PHE A 128 -8.93 6.01 -6.16
C PHE A 128 -10.26 5.78 -6.87
N VAL A 129 -10.21 5.21 -8.07
CA VAL A 129 -11.37 5.18 -8.97
C VAL A 129 -12.49 4.28 -8.44
N GLU A 130 -12.19 3.04 -8.01
CA GLU A 130 -13.21 2.11 -7.52
C GLU A 130 -13.79 2.50 -6.16
N ASP A 131 -12.96 3.10 -5.30
CA ASP A 131 -13.42 3.62 -4.01
C ASP A 131 -14.11 4.98 -4.16
N ASN A 132 -14.02 5.61 -5.34
CA ASN A 132 -14.51 6.97 -5.63
C ASN A 132 -14.01 7.98 -4.58
N ILE A 133 -12.70 7.93 -4.28
CA ILE A 133 -12.05 8.83 -3.33
C ILE A 133 -11.03 9.70 -4.06
N TRP A 134 -11.21 11.01 -3.98
CA TRP A 134 -10.25 12.00 -4.48
C TRP A 134 -9.67 12.77 -3.30
N THR A 135 -8.35 12.76 -3.13
CA THR A 135 -7.69 13.31 -1.93
C THR A 135 -7.83 14.81 -1.77
N MET A 136 -8.14 15.54 -2.85
CA MET A 136 -8.40 16.98 -2.82
C MET A 136 -9.86 17.32 -2.53
N ASP A 137 -10.77 16.36 -2.56
CA ASP A 137 -12.14 16.59 -2.11
C ASP A 137 -12.17 16.81 -0.59
N GLY A 138 -13.12 17.63 -0.12
CA GLY A 138 -13.22 17.97 1.30
C GLY A 138 -13.49 16.76 2.21
N ASP A 139 -14.13 15.70 1.70
CA ASP A 139 -14.42 14.45 2.41
C ASP A 139 -13.40 13.33 2.12
N GLY A 140 -12.53 13.47 1.13
CA GLY A 140 -11.59 12.42 0.71
C GLY A 140 -10.68 11.97 1.83
N GLU A 141 -10.11 12.88 2.60
CA GLU A 141 -9.26 12.57 3.74
C GLU A 141 -10.06 11.91 4.88
N LEU A 142 -11.30 12.36 5.13
CA LEU A 142 -12.18 11.76 6.14
C LEU A 142 -12.47 10.30 5.79
N ARG A 143 -12.82 10.02 4.53
CA ARG A 143 -13.11 8.66 4.04
C ARG A 143 -11.89 7.75 4.18
N LEU A 144 -10.70 8.20 3.79
CA LEU A 144 -9.44 7.47 3.98
C LEU A 144 -9.16 7.21 5.46
N THR A 145 -9.40 8.18 6.33
CA THR A 145 -9.20 8.04 7.78
C THR A 145 -10.13 6.99 8.37
N ILE A 146 -11.41 7.00 7.99
CA ILE A 146 -12.38 5.99 8.42
C ILE A 146 -11.95 4.60 7.95
N MET A 147 -11.56 4.45 6.68
CA MET A 147 -11.08 3.18 6.14
C MET A 147 -9.83 2.67 6.86
N ALA A 148 -8.87 3.55 7.16
CA ALA A 148 -7.65 3.19 7.89
C ALA A 148 -7.97 2.73 9.32
N THR A 149 -8.88 3.41 10.01
CA THR A 149 -9.32 3.04 11.36
C THR A 149 -10.02 1.69 11.38
N LEU A 150 -10.93 1.44 10.43
CA LEU A 150 -11.63 0.15 10.33
C LEU A 150 -10.66 -1.00 10.03
N ALA A 151 -9.75 -0.82 9.09
CA ALA A 151 -8.74 -1.82 8.75
C ALA A 151 -7.81 -2.14 9.94
N GLN A 152 -7.43 -1.13 10.73
CA GLN A 152 -6.63 -1.31 11.93
C GLN A 152 -7.38 -2.10 13.01
N GLU A 153 -8.66 -1.78 13.25
CA GLU A 153 -9.51 -2.49 14.19
C GLU A 153 -9.76 -3.95 13.78
N GLU A 154 -9.97 -4.19 12.50
CA GLU A 154 -10.12 -5.55 11.98
C GLU A 154 -8.84 -6.38 12.20
N SER A 155 -7.67 -5.82 11.88
CA SER A 155 -6.37 -6.46 12.11
C SER A 155 -6.16 -6.77 13.59
N ARG A 156 -6.50 -5.85 14.51
CA ARG A 156 -6.43 -6.06 15.95
C ARG A 156 -7.32 -7.22 16.39
N LYS A 157 -8.59 -7.23 15.95
CA LYS A 157 -9.56 -8.29 16.29
C LYS A 157 -9.11 -9.66 15.77
N VAL A 158 -8.57 -9.72 14.55
CA VAL A 158 -8.02 -10.98 14.00
C VAL A 158 -6.84 -11.46 14.86
N SER A 159 -5.91 -10.58 15.22
CA SER A 159 -4.78 -10.92 16.09
C SER A 159 -5.23 -11.45 17.45
N GLU A 160 -6.23 -10.83 18.07
CA GLU A 160 -6.79 -11.28 19.36
C GLU A 160 -7.46 -12.66 19.23
N ARG A 161 -8.24 -12.90 18.18
CA ARG A 161 -8.85 -14.21 17.92
C ARG A 161 -7.81 -15.32 17.72
N VAL A 162 -6.74 -15.01 16.96
CA VAL A 162 -5.64 -15.95 16.75
C VAL A 162 -4.94 -16.28 18.06
N LYS A 163 -4.61 -15.26 18.88
CA LYS A 163 -4.00 -15.46 20.21
C LYS A 163 -4.90 -16.27 21.15
N ALA A 164 -6.19 -15.99 21.19
CA ALA A 164 -7.16 -16.75 21.99
C ALA A 164 -7.26 -18.21 21.52
N GLY A 165 -7.34 -18.46 20.21
CA GLY A 165 -7.32 -19.80 19.64
C GLY A 165 -6.04 -20.57 19.95
N GLN A 166 -4.88 -19.92 19.83
CA GLN A 166 -3.59 -20.51 20.21
C GLN A 166 -3.50 -20.85 21.70
N HIS A 167 -4.07 -19.99 22.57
CA HIS A 167 -4.11 -20.26 24.01
C HIS A 167 -4.97 -21.49 24.33
N ILE A 168 -6.16 -21.60 23.74
CA ILE A 168 -7.05 -22.77 23.91
C ILE A 168 -6.35 -24.02 23.41
N SER A 169 -5.75 -23.98 22.21
CA SER A 169 -5.08 -25.15 21.64
C SER A 169 -3.88 -25.57 22.49
N ARG A 170 -3.12 -24.63 23.05
CA ARG A 170 -2.01 -24.93 23.96
C ARG A 170 -2.51 -25.60 25.25
N ASN A 171 -3.61 -25.13 25.82
CA ASN A 171 -4.21 -25.74 27.00
C ASN A 171 -4.72 -27.17 26.72
N ASN A 172 -5.14 -27.45 25.48
CA ASN A 172 -5.55 -28.78 25.02
C ASN A 172 -4.35 -29.66 24.59
N GLY A 173 -3.11 -29.22 24.84
CA GLY A 173 -1.90 -30.00 24.53
C GLY A 173 -1.51 -30.01 23.06
N VAL A 174 -2.12 -29.16 22.21
CA VAL A 174 -1.75 -29.09 20.79
C VAL A 174 -0.39 -28.39 20.65
N ILE A 175 0.53 -29.08 19.98
CA ILE A 175 1.88 -28.59 19.71
C ILE A 175 1.84 -27.63 18.53
N TYR A 176 2.19 -26.35 18.77
CA TYR A 176 2.34 -25.33 17.74
C TYR A 176 3.78 -25.23 17.23
N GLY A 177 3.91 -25.04 15.90
CA GLY A 177 5.18 -24.85 15.21
C GLY A 177 5.60 -26.06 14.37
N ASN A 178 6.74 -25.94 13.71
CA ASN A 178 7.29 -26.98 12.81
C ASN A 178 8.01 -28.11 13.54
N GLY A 179 7.95 -28.16 14.85
CA GLY A 179 8.44 -29.28 15.63
C GLY A 179 9.95 -29.33 15.89
N ASN A 180 10.73 -28.36 15.40
CA ASN A 180 12.18 -28.31 15.61
C ASN A 180 12.53 -27.55 16.89
N ILE A 181 12.43 -28.22 18.03
CA ILE A 181 12.91 -27.68 19.33
C ILE A 181 14.15 -28.46 19.69
N LEU A 182 15.28 -27.75 19.88
CA LEU A 182 16.55 -28.39 20.29
C LEU A 182 16.36 -29.18 21.57
N GLY A 183 16.79 -30.43 21.60
CA GLY A 183 16.62 -31.36 22.72
C GLY A 183 15.35 -32.21 22.67
N TYR A 184 14.51 -32.04 21.67
CA TYR A 184 13.26 -32.79 21.53
C TYR A 184 13.00 -33.22 20.10
N ASP A 185 12.52 -34.46 19.93
CA ASP A 185 11.96 -34.99 18.68
C ASP A 185 10.44 -35.00 18.75
N ARG A 186 9.78 -34.60 17.66
CA ARG A 186 8.35 -34.70 17.55
C ARG A 186 7.93 -36.08 17.09
N VAL A 187 7.23 -36.82 17.93
CA VAL A 187 6.66 -38.12 17.61
C VAL A 187 5.14 -38.04 17.66
N GLY A 188 4.50 -37.86 16.50
CA GLY A 188 3.07 -37.59 16.40
C GLY A 188 2.68 -36.25 17.03
N GLU A 189 1.87 -36.30 18.07
CA GLU A 189 1.38 -35.13 18.81
C GLU A 189 2.13 -34.86 20.12
N LYS A 190 3.30 -35.49 20.33
CA LYS A 190 4.10 -35.35 21.56
C LYS A 190 5.53 -35.02 21.23
N TYR A 191 6.20 -34.35 22.16
CA TYR A 191 7.65 -34.19 22.18
C TYR A 191 8.28 -35.30 23.05
N VAL A 192 9.30 -35.95 22.51
CA VAL A 192 10.13 -36.92 23.21
C VAL A 192 11.55 -36.34 23.32
N ILE A 193 12.20 -36.54 24.46
CA ILE A 193 13.56 -36.03 24.65
C ILE A 193 14.51 -36.72 23.67
N ASN A 194 15.27 -35.90 22.93
CA ASN A 194 16.39 -36.36 22.14
C ASN A 194 17.64 -36.28 23.01
N GLU A 195 18.11 -37.46 23.52
CA GLU A 195 19.20 -37.51 24.52
C GLU A 195 20.50 -36.90 24.00
N GLN A 196 20.82 -37.03 22.71
CA GLN A 196 22.02 -36.43 22.12
C GLN A 196 22.00 -34.92 22.14
N GLN A 197 20.85 -34.33 21.86
CA GLN A 197 20.65 -32.86 21.87
C GLN A 197 20.43 -32.35 23.30
N ALA A 198 19.84 -33.16 24.17
CA ALA A 198 19.54 -32.78 25.54
C ALA A 198 20.81 -32.46 26.34
N GLU A 199 21.94 -33.13 26.08
CA GLU A 199 23.23 -32.80 26.69
C GLU A 199 23.66 -31.36 26.35
N THR A 200 23.51 -30.95 25.09
CA THR A 200 23.83 -29.59 24.67
C THR A 200 22.91 -28.57 25.37
N VAL A 201 21.61 -28.87 25.48
CA VAL A 201 20.66 -27.99 26.17
C VAL A 201 21.02 -27.86 27.66
N ARG A 202 21.33 -28.99 28.34
CA ARG A 202 21.75 -28.96 29.76
C ARG A 202 23.07 -28.20 30.02
N MET A 203 23.96 -28.11 28.98
CA MET A 203 25.17 -27.29 29.10
C MET A 203 24.91 -25.78 28.93
N ILE A 204 23.80 -25.40 28.27
CA ILE A 204 23.44 -24.00 28.02
C ILE A 204 22.68 -23.41 29.21
N PHE A 205 21.91 -24.20 29.93
CA PHE A 205 21.06 -23.82 31.08
C PHE A 205 21.56 -24.44 32.40
#